data_c8acf84fbc91f57e56dba76762bb1fff
#
_entry.id   c8acf84fbc91f57e56dba76762bb1fff
#
_cell.length_a   1.000
_cell.length_b   1.000
_cell.length_c   1.000
_cell.angle_alpha   90.00
_cell.angle_beta   90.00
_cell.angle_gamma   90.00
#
_symmetry.space_group_name_H-M   'P 1'
#
loop_
_entity.id
_entity.type
_entity.pdbx_description
1 polymer ?
#
loop_
_entity_poly.entity_id
_entity_poly.type
_entity_poly.pdbx_seq_one_letter_code
_entity_poly.pdbx_strand_id
1 'polypeptide(L)'
;MWIEAILTPRDCTDFIASITPLTVDLGMGRMLVVARPRRVELVPDKGLRVQTIGHVVWTVAGVKLPVNIRVASLLLTPSIEKRDGRDALGFRVRVEKLDFTVLPDFIDETVLHRINDVLGKHDDALVWRFPHTFDRYVALPERIESASGVDIRTRWGHVRITESALVLAVSFDVRAVRAETLHAAE
;
A
#
# COMPACT_ATOMS: atom_id res chain seq x y z
N MET A 1 20.24 11.79 7.46
CA MET A 1 19.82 10.67 8.35
C MET A 1 18.87 9.79 7.55
N TRP A 2 18.80 8.49 7.84
CA TRP A 2 17.86 7.58 7.19
C TRP A 2 17.39 6.50 8.18
N ILE A 3 16.20 5.97 7.92
CA ILE A 3 15.59 4.87 8.66
C ILE A 3 15.32 3.76 7.66
N GLU A 4 15.56 2.52 8.07
CA GLU A 4 15.28 1.33 7.28
C GLU A 4 14.34 0.42 8.06
N ALA A 5 13.26 0.00 7.41
CA ALA A 5 12.34 -1.01 7.88
C ALA A 5 12.55 -2.28 7.06
N ILE A 6 12.81 -3.39 7.74
CA ILE A 6 13.00 -4.70 7.13
C ILE A 6 11.80 -5.57 7.54
N LEU A 7 10.95 -5.91 6.56
CA LEU A 7 9.75 -6.71 6.76
C LEU A 7 9.99 -8.13 6.25
N THR A 8 9.93 -9.10 7.14
CA THR A 8 10.00 -10.52 6.80
C THR A 8 8.71 -10.97 6.10
N PRO A 9 8.65 -12.16 5.47
CA PRO A 9 7.40 -12.71 4.92
C PRO A 9 6.28 -12.81 5.95
N ARG A 10 6.62 -13.06 7.21
CA ARG A 10 5.66 -13.10 8.31
C ARG A 10 5.09 -11.71 8.60
N ASP A 11 5.94 -10.69 8.71
CA ASP A 11 5.50 -9.30 8.95
C ASP A 11 4.60 -8.82 7.81
N CYS A 12 4.94 -9.15 6.56
CA CYS A 12 4.11 -8.85 5.40
C CYS A 12 2.75 -9.57 5.47
N THR A 13 2.73 -10.83 5.94
CA THR A 13 1.49 -11.59 6.13
C THR A 13 0.61 -10.95 7.20
N ASP A 14 1.19 -10.61 8.35
CA ASP A 14 0.48 -10.00 9.48
C ASP A 14 -0.06 -8.61 9.08
N PHE A 15 0.73 -7.82 8.33
CA PHE A 15 0.30 -6.54 7.80
C PHE A 15 -0.91 -6.69 6.86
N ILE A 16 -0.83 -7.56 5.85
CA ILE A 16 -1.94 -7.77 4.91
C ILE A 16 -3.17 -8.33 5.64
N ALA A 17 -2.98 -9.23 6.61
CA ALA A 17 -4.07 -9.76 7.42
C ALA A 17 -4.77 -8.69 8.25
N SER A 18 -4.06 -7.65 8.67
CA SER A 18 -4.62 -6.54 9.45
C SER A 18 -5.55 -5.62 8.65
N ILE A 19 -5.32 -5.50 7.34
CA ILE A 19 -6.13 -4.66 6.44
C ILE A 19 -7.22 -5.45 5.71
N THR A 20 -7.27 -6.76 5.86
CA THR A 20 -8.31 -7.61 5.27
C THR A 20 -9.38 -8.00 6.31
N PRO A 21 -10.66 -8.25 5.92
CA PRO A 21 -11.16 -8.33 4.55
C PRO A 21 -11.22 -6.97 3.84
N LEU A 22 -10.90 -6.97 2.56
CA LEU A 22 -10.94 -5.79 1.71
C LEU A 22 -12.12 -5.88 0.74
N THR A 23 -12.87 -4.79 0.60
CA THR A 23 -13.95 -4.69 -0.37
C THR A 23 -13.58 -3.68 -1.45
N VAL A 24 -13.64 -4.11 -2.70
CA VAL A 24 -13.36 -3.28 -3.88
C VAL A 24 -14.63 -3.15 -4.71
N ASP A 25 -15.05 -1.92 -4.99
CA ASP A 25 -16.15 -1.66 -5.92
C ASP A 25 -15.66 -1.81 -7.36
N LEU A 26 -16.22 -2.77 -8.09
CA LEU A 26 -15.92 -3.04 -9.49
C LEU A 26 -16.82 -2.24 -10.44
N GLY A 27 -17.70 -1.40 -9.91
CA GLY A 27 -18.69 -0.67 -10.68
C GLY A 27 -19.90 -1.52 -11.10
N MET A 28 -20.96 -0.87 -11.59
CA MET A 28 -22.18 -1.54 -12.07
C MET A 28 -22.83 -2.46 -11.04
N GLY A 29 -22.76 -2.11 -9.74
CA GLY A 29 -23.32 -2.92 -8.64
C GLY A 29 -22.55 -4.22 -8.36
N ARG A 30 -21.28 -4.30 -8.73
CA ARG A 30 -20.41 -5.43 -8.48
C ARG A 30 -19.37 -5.09 -7.42
N MET A 31 -19.16 -5.99 -6.48
CA MET A 31 -18.20 -5.81 -5.40
C MET A 31 -17.33 -7.06 -5.28
N LEU A 32 -16.00 -6.86 -5.23
CA LEU A 32 -15.04 -7.92 -4.91
C LEU A 32 -14.75 -7.86 -3.41
N VAL A 33 -14.94 -8.95 -2.72
CA VAL A 33 -14.53 -9.12 -1.32
C VAL A 33 -13.35 -10.08 -1.26
N VAL A 34 -12.21 -9.58 -0.80
CA VAL A 34 -10.96 -10.34 -0.63
C VAL A 34 -10.85 -10.69 0.86
N ALA A 35 -10.78 -11.97 1.16
CA ALA A 35 -10.62 -12.46 2.53
C ALA A 35 -9.17 -12.34 3.03
N ARG A 36 -8.92 -12.75 4.26
CA ARG A 36 -7.57 -12.80 4.83
C ARG A 36 -6.63 -13.65 3.97
N PRO A 37 -5.34 -13.29 3.88
CA PRO A 37 -4.38 -14.05 3.11
C PRO A 37 -4.20 -15.46 3.68
N ARG A 38 -4.09 -16.42 2.79
CA ARG A 38 -3.69 -17.80 3.11
C ARG A 38 -2.18 -17.95 3.08
N ARG A 39 -1.55 -17.24 2.15
CA ARG A 39 -0.10 -17.25 1.93
C ARG A 39 0.35 -15.92 1.35
N VAL A 40 1.48 -15.41 1.84
CA VAL A 40 2.18 -14.26 1.27
C VAL A 40 3.60 -14.69 0.95
N GLU A 41 4.03 -14.42 -0.28
CA GLU A 41 5.36 -14.74 -0.79
C GLU A 41 6.03 -13.46 -1.26
N LEU A 42 7.31 -13.31 -0.94
CA LEU A 42 8.17 -12.29 -1.54
C LEU A 42 8.63 -12.79 -2.91
N VAL A 43 8.35 -12.01 -3.95
CA VAL A 43 8.84 -12.26 -5.30
C VAL A 43 9.92 -11.24 -5.59
N PRO A 44 11.21 -11.62 -5.62
CA PRO A 44 12.32 -10.69 -5.79
C PRO A 44 12.11 -9.76 -6.99
N ASP A 45 12.40 -8.48 -6.81
CA ASP A 45 12.28 -7.40 -7.79
C ASP A 45 10.87 -7.19 -8.40
N LYS A 46 9.87 -7.93 -7.93
CA LYS A 46 8.49 -7.84 -8.46
C LYS A 46 7.48 -7.34 -7.42
N GLY A 47 7.42 -7.99 -6.25
CA GLY A 47 6.40 -7.62 -5.28
C GLY A 47 6.08 -8.70 -4.26
N LEU A 48 4.93 -8.52 -3.63
CA LEU A 48 4.33 -9.47 -2.70
C LEU A 48 3.24 -10.25 -3.44
N ARG A 49 3.41 -11.56 -3.59
CA ARG A 49 2.34 -12.42 -4.09
C ARG A 49 1.48 -12.88 -2.93
N VAL A 50 0.20 -12.54 -2.99
CA VAL A 50 -0.78 -12.84 -1.96
C VAL A 50 -1.77 -13.87 -2.51
N GLN A 51 -1.84 -15.03 -1.88
CA GLN A 51 -2.87 -16.03 -2.16
C GLN A 51 -3.98 -15.90 -1.13
N THR A 52 -5.21 -15.80 -1.60
CA THR A 52 -6.39 -15.61 -0.78
C THR A 52 -7.60 -16.32 -1.39
N ILE A 53 -8.72 -16.23 -0.70
CA ILE A 53 -10.06 -16.58 -1.19
C ILE A 53 -10.93 -15.33 -1.15
N GLY A 54 -12.10 -15.40 -1.76
CA GLY A 54 -13.01 -14.27 -1.74
C GLY A 54 -14.34 -14.60 -2.39
N HIS A 55 -15.09 -13.57 -2.71
CA HIS A 55 -16.28 -13.68 -3.53
C HIS A 55 -16.53 -12.38 -4.28
N VAL A 56 -17.14 -12.49 -5.44
CA VAL A 56 -17.69 -11.34 -6.17
C VAL A 56 -19.19 -11.31 -5.93
N VAL A 57 -19.69 -10.19 -5.46
CA VAL A 57 -21.14 -9.95 -5.34
C VAL A 57 -21.61 -9.28 -6.62
N TRP A 58 -22.53 -9.90 -7.33
CA TRP A 58 -23.18 -9.34 -8.49
C TRP A 58 -24.61 -8.94 -8.13
N THR A 59 -25.01 -7.76 -8.55
CA THR A 59 -26.42 -7.34 -8.41
C THR A 59 -27.13 -7.51 -9.75
N VAL A 60 -28.05 -8.46 -9.82
CA VAL A 60 -28.85 -8.74 -11.00
C VAL A 60 -30.33 -8.51 -10.64
N ALA A 61 -31.00 -7.58 -11.33
CA ALA A 61 -32.38 -7.21 -11.05
C ALA A 61 -32.66 -6.91 -9.56
N GLY A 62 -31.72 -6.24 -8.87
CA GLY A 62 -31.83 -5.91 -7.45
C GLY A 62 -31.47 -7.04 -6.47
N VAL A 63 -31.20 -8.23 -6.96
CA VAL A 63 -30.79 -9.39 -6.14
C VAL A 63 -29.28 -9.49 -6.11
N LYS A 64 -28.71 -9.59 -4.90
CA LYS A 64 -27.27 -9.81 -4.70
C LYS A 64 -26.92 -11.29 -4.79
N LEU A 65 -26.12 -11.67 -5.78
CA LEU A 65 -25.66 -13.03 -6.01
C LEU A 65 -24.16 -13.12 -5.71
N PRO A 66 -23.74 -13.78 -4.63
CA PRO A 66 -22.34 -14.01 -4.35
C PRO A 66 -21.81 -15.17 -5.21
N VAL A 67 -20.70 -14.93 -5.91
CA VAL A 67 -19.95 -15.96 -6.65
C VAL A 67 -18.62 -16.16 -5.94
N ASN A 68 -18.40 -17.36 -5.40
CA ASN A 68 -17.22 -17.66 -4.61
C ASN A 68 -15.99 -17.84 -5.47
N ILE A 69 -14.87 -17.26 -5.01
CA ILE A 69 -13.53 -17.42 -5.55
C ILE A 69 -12.81 -18.43 -4.66
N ARG A 70 -12.47 -19.58 -5.23
CA ARG A 70 -11.75 -20.66 -4.55
C ARG A 70 -10.29 -20.31 -4.32
N VAL A 71 -9.68 -19.66 -5.32
CA VAL A 71 -8.29 -19.16 -5.26
C VAL A 71 -8.20 -17.85 -6.00
N ALA A 72 -7.64 -16.84 -5.32
CA ALA A 72 -7.19 -15.61 -5.94
C ALA A 72 -5.69 -15.43 -5.67
N SER A 73 -4.91 -15.12 -6.71
CA SER A 73 -3.50 -14.72 -6.60
C SER A 73 -3.37 -13.26 -7.00
N LEU A 74 -2.88 -12.45 -6.09
CA LEU A 74 -2.68 -11.01 -6.26
C LEU A 74 -1.18 -10.72 -6.21
N LEU A 75 -0.67 -9.89 -7.10
CA LEU A 75 0.67 -9.32 -7.02
C LEU A 75 0.58 -7.85 -6.61
N LEU A 76 1.17 -7.52 -5.46
CA LEU A 76 1.32 -6.16 -4.97
C LEU A 76 2.74 -5.70 -5.27
N THR A 77 2.90 -4.80 -6.23
CA THR A 77 4.20 -4.25 -6.63
C THR A 77 4.40 -2.90 -5.94
N PRO A 78 5.29 -2.79 -4.96
CA PRO A 78 5.63 -1.51 -4.35
C PRO A 78 6.50 -0.68 -5.29
N SER A 79 6.30 0.63 -5.29
CA SER A 79 7.11 1.59 -6.03
C SER A 79 7.23 2.89 -5.25
N ILE A 80 8.35 3.60 -5.46
CA ILE A 80 8.47 4.97 -4.96
C ILE A 80 7.99 5.91 -6.07
N GLU A 81 7.01 6.72 -5.74
CA GLU A 81 6.35 7.65 -6.66
C GLU A 81 6.48 9.09 -6.15
N LYS A 82 6.46 10.06 -7.07
CA LYS A 82 6.37 11.48 -6.71
C LYS A 82 4.91 11.89 -6.55
N ARG A 83 4.55 12.36 -5.36
CA ARG A 83 3.24 12.95 -5.08
C ARG A 83 3.45 14.33 -4.44
N ASP A 84 2.89 15.35 -5.06
CA ASP A 84 3.07 16.74 -4.65
C ASP A 84 4.57 17.13 -4.53
N GLY A 85 5.40 16.62 -5.46
CA GLY A 85 6.84 16.86 -5.50
C GLY A 85 7.67 16.06 -4.49
N ARG A 86 7.07 15.21 -3.68
CA ARG A 86 7.73 14.40 -2.63
C ARG A 86 7.54 12.91 -2.84
N ASP A 87 8.44 12.11 -2.27
CA ASP A 87 8.37 10.66 -2.38
C ASP A 87 7.24 10.09 -1.52
N ALA A 88 6.56 9.11 -2.10
CA ALA A 88 5.54 8.31 -1.46
C ALA A 88 5.73 6.84 -1.86
N LEU A 89 5.34 5.90 -1.01
CA LEU A 89 5.28 4.49 -1.34
C LEU A 89 3.90 4.19 -1.91
N GLY A 90 3.85 3.82 -3.18
CA GLY A 90 2.66 3.30 -3.84
C GLY A 90 2.69 1.78 -3.93
N PHE A 91 1.52 1.16 -3.95
CA PHE A 91 1.36 -0.27 -4.26
C PHE A 91 0.43 -0.42 -5.45
N ARG A 92 0.97 -0.96 -6.54
CA ARG A 92 0.15 -1.37 -7.67
C ARG A 92 -0.34 -2.79 -7.45
N VAL A 93 -1.64 -2.99 -7.49
CA VAL A 93 -2.27 -4.31 -7.31
C VAL A 93 -2.63 -4.88 -8.67
N ARG A 94 -2.21 -6.11 -8.93
CA ARG A 94 -2.59 -6.88 -10.10
C ARG A 94 -3.09 -8.25 -9.68
N VAL A 95 -4.24 -8.65 -10.21
CA VAL A 95 -4.72 -10.02 -10.07
C VAL A 95 -4.03 -10.88 -11.13
N GLU A 96 -3.29 -11.91 -10.70
CA GLU A 96 -2.59 -12.83 -11.59
C GLU A 96 -3.46 -14.04 -11.95
N LYS A 97 -4.30 -14.50 -10.99
CA LYS A 97 -5.16 -15.65 -11.16
C LYS A 97 -6.44 -15.52 -10.34
N LEU A 98 -7.54 -15.91 -10.95
CA LEU A 98 -8.82 -16.14 -10.28
C LEU A 98 -9.30 -17.54 -10.66
N ASP A 99 -9.89 -18.24 -9.70
CA ASP A 99 -10.50 -19.56 -9.88
C ASP A 99 -11.85 -19.53 -9.17
N PHE A 100 -12.92 -19.52 -9.93
CA PHE A 100 -14.28 -19.50 -9.40
C PHE A 100 -14.81 -20.93 -9.22
N THR A 101 -15.63 -21.12 -8.20
CA THR A 101 -16.14 -22.46 -7.85
C THR A 101 -17.11 -23.03 -8.88
N VAL A 102 -17.78 -22.18 -9.65
CA VAL A 102 -18.97 -22.58 -10.47
C VAL A 102 -18.89 -22.06 -11.90
N LEU A 103 -17.91 -21.22 -12.24
CA LEU A 103 -17.82 -20.62 -13.58
C LEU A 103 -16.85 -21.43 -14.47
N PRO A 104 -17.13 -21.51 -15.80
CA PRO A 104 -16.18 -22.05 -16.75
C PRO A 104 -14.90 -21.17 -16.84
N ASP A 105 -13.74 -21.79 -17.09
CA ASP A 105 -12.42 -21.15 -17.10
C ASP A 105 -12.33 -19.91 -18.04
N PHE A 106 -13.04 -19.91 -19.17
CA PHE A 106 -13.04 -18.77 -20.09
C PHE A 106 -13.71 -17.51 -19.50
N ILE A 107 -14.60 -17.67 -18.52
CA ILE A 107 -15.20 -16.54 -17.80
C ILE A 107 -14.21 -15.96 -16.80
N ASP A 108 -13.36 -16.81 -16.21
CA ASP A 108 -12.34 -16.42 -15.25
C ASP A 108 -11.41 -15.37 -15.85
N GLU A 109 -10.94 -15.56 -17.09
CA GLU A 109 -10.09 -14.62 -17.80
C GLU A 109 -10.79 -13.27 -18.07
N THR A 110 -12.04 -13.31 -18.52
CA THR A 110 -12.82 -12.09 -18.78
C THR A 110 -13.01 -11.25 -17.51
N VAL A 111 -13.34 -11.92 -16.41
CA VAL A 111 -13.52 -11.28 -15.11
C VAL A 111 -12.20 -10.75 -14.58
N LEU A 112 -11.11 -11.52 -14.72
CA LEU A 112 -9.76 -11.12 -14.33
C LEU A 112 -9.31 -9.84 -15.05
N HIS A 113 -9.48 -9.77 -16.38
CA HIS A 113 -9.17 -8.57 -17.14
C HIS A 113 -9.96 -7.35 -16.64
N ARG A 114 -11.27 -7.53 -16.42
CA ARG A 114 -12.11 -6.44 -15.93
C ARG A 114 -11.73 -5.95 -14.55
N ILE A 115 -11.37 -6.86 -13.64
CA ILE A 115 -10.89 -6.51 -12.30
C ILE A 115 -9.59 -5.71 -12.40
N ASN A 116 -8.64 -6.17 -13.21
CA ASN A 116 -7.37 -5.46 -13.40
C ASN A 116 -7.55 -4.07 -14.02
N ASP A 117 -8.48 -3.90 -14.95
CA ASP A 117 -8.83 -2.59 -15.52
C ASP A 117 -9.37 -1.62 -14.47
N VAL A 118 -10.20 -2.12 -13.53
CA VAL A 118 -10.73 -1.31 -12.43
C VAL A 118 -9.64 -0.99 -11.42
N LEU A 119 -8.83 -1.97 -11.02
CA LEU A 119 -7.72 -1.77 -10.08
C LEU A 119 -6.71 -0.76 -10.63
N GLY A 120 -6.37 -0.84 -11.92
CA GLY A 120 -5.46 0.11 -12.56
C GLY A 120 -5.96 1.56 -12.59
N LYS A 121 -7.27 1.79 -12.49
CA LYS A 121 -7.85 3.13 -12.36
C LYS A 121 -7.80 3.70 -10.94
N HIS A 122 -7.52 2.85 -9.95
CA HIS A 122 -7.50 3.20 -8.52
C HIS A 122 -6.09 3.07 -7.92
N ASP A 123 -5.04 3.17 -8.75
CA ASP A 123 -3.63 3.10 -8.30
C ASP A 123 -3.31 4.11 -7.17
N ASP A 124 -4.10 5.19 -7.06
CA ASP A 124 -3.97 6.20 -6.00
C ASP A 124 -4.50 5.77 -4.62
N ALA A 125 -5.24 4.68 -4.56
CA ALA A 125 -5.91 4.25 -3.31
C ALA A 125 -4.94 3.64 -2.29
N LEU A 126 -3.80 3.10 -2.74
CA LEU A 126 -2.79 2.45 -1.90
C LEU A 126 -1.47 3.24 -1.92
N VAL A 127 -1.52 4.51 -1.49
CA VAL A 127 -0.36 5.40 -1.44
C VAL A 127 -0.09 5.84 0.00
N TRP A 128 1.11 5.54 0.49
CA TRP A 128 1.61 6.04 1.76
C TRP A 128 2.52 7.25 1.54
N ARG A 129 2.03 8.42 1.87
CA ARG A 129 2.78 9.68 1.79
C ARG A 129 3.70 9.83 2.98
N PHE A 130 5.01 9.70 2.79
CA PHE A 130 6.00 9.80 3.85
C PHE A 130 5.94 11.11 4.64
N PRO A 131 5.75 12.29 4.01
CA PRO A 131 5.65 13.54 4.76
C PRO A 131 4.55 13.55 5.81
N HIS A 132 3.39 12.94 5.53
CA HIS A 132 2.29 12.91 6.51
C HIS A 132 2.62 12.11 7.77
N THR A 133 3.56 11.16 7.67
CA THR A 133 3.95 10.29 8.78
C THR A 133 5.19 10.80 9.49
N PHE A 134 6.16 11.29 8.74
CA PHE A 134 7.52 11.50 9.23
C PHE A 134 7.94 12.96 9.33
N ASP A 135 7.35 13.90 8.55
CA ASP A 135 7.71 15.31 8.67
C ASP A 135 7.22 15.84 10.01
N ARG A 136 8.14 16.36 10.81
CA ARG A 136 7.83 16.85 12.17
C ARG A 136 8.75 17.97 12.57
N TYR A 137 8.17 18.92 13.31
CA TYR A 137 8.92 19.86 14.14
C TYR A 137 8.96 19.31 15.57
N VAL A 138 10.16 19.22 16.13
CA VAL A 138 10.39 18.81 17.52
C VAL A 138 10.93 20.02 18.27
N ALA A 139 10.13 20.58 19.18
CA ALA A 139 10.58 21.68 20.04
C ALA A 139 11.69 21.20 20.98
N LEU A 140 12.75 21.98 21.12
CA LEU A 140 13.81 21.72 22.07
C LEU A 140 13.52 22.42 23.40
N PRO A 141 14.03 21.89 24.53
CA PRO A 141 13.91 22.60 25.84
C PRO A 141 14.52 23.99 25.78
N GLU A 142 13.88 24.95 26.46
CA GLU A 142 14.32 26.38 26.53
C GLU A 142 15.76 26.59 26.99
N ARG A 143 16.38 25.58 27.65
CA ARG A 143 17.77 25.61 28.08
C ARG A 143 18.78 25.56 26.91
N ILE A 144 18.32 25.28 25.68
CA ILE A 144 19.17 25.28 24.49
C ILE A 144 19.01 26.65 23.79
N GLU A 145 19.79 27.59 24.21
CA GLU A 145 19.67 29.03 23.79
C GLU A 145 19.87 29.27 22.28
N SER A 146 20.54 28.36 21.55
CA SER A 146 20.87 28.55 20.13
C SER A 146 19.84 27.98 19.14
N ALA A 147 18.89 27.16 19.60
CA ALA A 147 17.90 26.52 18.73
C ALA A 147 16.56 26.37 19.46
N SER A 148 15.47 26.73 18.79
CA SER A 148 14.10 26.55 19.29
C SER A 148 13.56 25.12 19.01
N GLY A 149 14.11 24.44 18.02
CA GLY A 149 13.65 23.12 17.65
C GLY A 149 14.45 22.48 16.54
N VAL A 150 13.99 21.32 16.16
CA VAL A 150 14.52 20.52 15.03
C VAL A 150 13.40 20.28 14.04
N ASP A 151 13.61 20.70 12.80
CA ASP A 151 12.73 20.41 11.67
C ASP A 151 13.23 19.14 10.96
N ILE A 152 12.36 18.12 10.87
CA ILE A 152 12.64 16.85 10.22
C ILE A 152 11.79 16.78 8.96
N ARG A 153 12.40 16.61 7.80
CA ARG A 153 11.73 16.52 6.50
C ARG A 153 12.16 15.30 5.74
N THR A 154 11.22 14.59 5.19
CA THR A 154 11.51 13.48 4.29
C THR A 154 12.11 13.98 2.98
N ARG A 155 13.16 13.31 2.48
CA ARG A 155 13.85 13.64 1.22
C ARG A 155 13.52 12.66 0.11
N TRP A 156 13.89 11.40 0.33
CA TRP A 156 13.67 10.34 -0.65
C TRP A 156 13.33 9.02 0.05
N GLY A 157 12.62 8.18 -0.68
CA GLY A 157 12.33 6.79 -0.31
C GLY A 157 13.00 5.81 -1.25
N HIS A 158 13.25 4.61 -0.75
CA HIS A 158 13.71 3.48 -1.54
C HIS A 158 12.98 2.21 -1.07
N VAL A 159 12.59 1.37 -2.02
CA VAL A 159 11.99 0.07 -1.72
C VAL A 159 12.69 -1.01 -2.51
N ARG A 160 13.00 -2.14 -1.86
CA ARG A 160 13.60 -3.31 -2.48
C ARG A 160 12.96 -4.57 -1.93
N ILE A 161 12.76 -5.55 -2.79
CA ILE A 161 12.28 -6.88 -2.43
C ILE A 161 13.35 -7.90 -2.76
N THR A 162 13.67 -8.70 -1.76
CA THR A 162 14.56 -9.85 -1.86
C THR A 162 13.77 -11.14 -1.61
N GLU A 163 14.42 -12.29 -1.65
CA GLU A 163 13.77 -13.56 -1.28
C GLU A 163 13.35 -13.63 0.19
N SER A 164 14.06 -12.90 1.06
CA SER A 164 13.91 -12.97 2.51
C SER A 164 13.22 -11.77 3.15
N ALA A 165 13.19 -10.61 2.48
CA ALA A 165 12.65 -9.39 3.06
C ALA A 165 12.17 -8.37 2.01
N LEU A 166 11.17 -7.59 2.40
CA LEU A 166 10.86 -6.30 1.82
C LEU A 166 11.56 -5.23 2.65
N VAL A 167 12.41 -4.45 2.01
CA VAL A 167 13.19 -3.39 2.64
C VAL A 167 12.65 -2.05 2.17
N LEU A 168 12.24 -1.20 3.12
CA LEU A 168 11.83 0.18 2.90
C LEU A 168 12.82 1.10 3.61
N ALA A 169 13.50 1.96 2.86
CA ALA A 169 14.38 2.99 3.41
C ALA A 169 13.80 4.37 3.13
N VAL A 170 13.80 5.26 4.14
CA VAL A 170 13.38 6.66 4.04
C VAL A 170 14.50 7.56 4.54
N SER A 171 14.92 8.51 3.74
CA SER A 171 15.94 9.50 4.06
C SER A 171 15.32 10.80 4.55
N PHE A 172 16.00 11.46 5.48
CA PHE A 172 15.56 12.71 6.10
C PHE A 172 16.61 13.81 5.98
N ASP A 173 16.13 15.01 5.78
CA ASP A 173 16.85 16.26 6.07
C ASP A 173 16.49 16.71 7.49
N VAL A 174 17.48 17.02 8.30
CA VAL A 174 17.30 17.40 9.71
C VAL A 174 17.99 18.74 9.91
N ARG A 175 17.24 19.77 10.32
CA ARG A 175 17.75 21.13 10.49
C ARG A 175 17.39 21.66 11.86
N ALA A 176 18.38 22.28 12.53
CA ALA A 176 18.09 23.07 13.71
C ALA A 176 17.41 24.38 13.28
N VAL A 177 16.33 24.73 13.96
CA VAL A 177 15.61 26.00 13.77
C VAL A 177 16.07 26.97 14.85
N ARG A 178 16.59 28.15 14.47
CA ARG A 178 17.02 29.18 15.41
C ARG A 178 15.83 29.90 16.01
N ALA A 179 15.94 30.34 17.27
CA ALA A 179 14.87 31.00 18.00
C ALA A 179 14.37 32.31 17.32
N GLU A 180 15.26 33.01 16.60
CA GLU A 180 14.94 34.27 15.93
C GLU A 180 14.02 34.14 14.71
N THR A 181 13.87 32.95 14.14
CA THR A 181 13.08 32.75 12.90
C THR A 181 11.58 32.57 13.17
N LEU A 182 11.17 32.35 14.41
CA LEU A 182 9.75 32.17 14.79
C LEU A 182 8.97 33.48 14.95
N HIS A 183 9.62 34.61 15.18
CA HIS A 183 8.94 35.90 15.33
C HIS A 183 8.70 36.66 14.02
N ALA A 184 9.17 36.14 12.89
CA ALA A 184 9.01 36.80 11.58
C ALA A 184 7.83 36.24 10.75
N ALA A 185 7.01 35.34 11.31
CA ALA A 185 5.93 34.65 10.60
C ALA A 185 4.52 34.84 11.23
N GLU A 186 4.36 35.84 12.15
CA GLU A 186 3.05 36.30 12.61
C GLU A 186 2.56 37.53 11.85
#